data_52a48e150c0e4ab55cd289511e7a34b1
#
_entry.id   52a48e150c0e4ab55cd289511e7a34b1
#
_cell.length_a   1.000
_cell.length_b   1.000
_cell.length_c   1.000
_cell.angle_alpha   90.00
_cell.angle_beta   90.00
_cell.angle_gamma   90.00
#
_symmetry.space_group_name_H-M   'P 1'
#
loop_
_entity.id
_entity.type
_entity.pdbx_description
1 polymer ?
#
loop_
_entity_poly.entity_id
_entity_poly.type
_entity_poly.pdbx_seq_one_letter_code
_entity_poly.pdbx_strand_id
1 'polypeptide(L)'
;MNKIVFALPLSLALAACGSANEPPTDLENAESDGAAAALARNIEAGEFLDLDLGAKIVGPQGPEVTSALSNAEGNFADLRSFVACPADMTECDPATAPEGTIYTYVHVVYPGEDNEAGTGSGEGNDSSDVERATAFRMTRPATGFTGAAGYSKDEAMAAIGAKADVVITCDDGALVWTVSAGDGGDQWEQAEPLTFWWQSTVAPAGPVAAYAIDANYAQATGSGPYPADAPGAPNACNAPAVAGAEG
;
A
#
# COMPACT_ATOMS: atom_id res chain seq x y z
N MET A 1 51.12 -34.10 22.05
CA MET A 1 52.30 -34.43 21.21
C MET A 1 51.84 -34.64 19.80
N ASN A 2 52.43 -34.02 18.87
CA ASN A 2 52.59 -34.01 17.43
C ASN A 2 51.96 -32.77 16.75
N LYS A 3 52.88 -31.85 16.52
CA LYS A 3 52.75 -30.73 15.56
C LYS A 3 53.15 -31.25 14.18
N ILE A 4 52.32 -30.96 13.18
CA ILE A 4 52.75 -31.09 11.76
C ILE A 4 52.59 -29.71 11.13
N VAL A 5 53.75 -29.16 10.75
CA VAL A 5 53.93 -27.95 9.96
C VAL A 5 54.05 -28.38 8.50
N PHE A 6 53.26 -27.82 7.61
CA PHE A 6 53.51 -27.91 6.18
C PHE A 6 53.73 -26.52 5.60
N ALA A 7 54.89 -26.37 5.00
CA ALA A 7 55.36 -25.18 4.31
C ALA A 7 54.92 -25.18 2.85
N LEU A 8 54.54 -24.00 2.36
CA LEU A 8 54.30 -23.68 0.94
C LEU A 8 55.63 -23.43 0.20
N PRO A 9 55.63 -23.62 -1.10
CA PRO A 9 56.51 -22.85 -1.97
C PRO A 9 55.74 -21.88 -2.85
N LEU A 10 56.26 -20.67 -2.85
CA LEU A 10 55.93 -19.51 -3.66
C LEU A 10 56.53 -19.73 -5.08
N SER A 11 55.71 -19.65 -6.11
CA SER A 11 56.22 -19.62 -7.49
C SER A 11 55.78 -18.33 -8.17
N LEU A 12 56.73 -17.43 -8.38
CA LEU A 12 56.64 -16.28 -9.30
C LEU A 12 56.72 -16.75 -10.73
N ALA A 13 55.82 -16.30 -11.59
CA ALA A 13 56.03 -16.34 -13.03
C ALA A 13 55.74 -14.96 -13.60
N LEU A 14 56.77 -14.27 -14.08
CA LEU A 14 56.70 -13.10 -14.97
C LEU A 14 56.61 -13.61 -16.41
N ALA A 15 55.71 -13.02 -17.21
CA ALA A 15 55.80 -12.95 -18.66
C ALA A 15 54.84 -11.81 -19.08
N ALA A 16 55.32 -10.74 -19.56
CA ALA A 16 55.77 -10.33 -20.88
C ALA A 16 54.65 -9.53 -21.60
N CYS A 17 55.00 -8.28 -21.89
CA CYS A 17 54.33 -7.31 -22.72
C CYS A 17 54.01 -7.82 -24.13
N GLY A 18 52.80 -7.56 -24.60
CA GLY A 18 52.44 -7.63 -25.99
C GLY A 18 51.46 -6.52 -26.32
N SER A 19 51.99 -5.48 -26.99
CA SER A 19 51.21 -4.38 -27.55
C SER A 19 50.44 -4.86 -28.77
N ALA A 20 49.12 -4.65 -28.79
CA ALA A 20 48.40 -4.54 -30.03
C ALA A 20 47.25 -3.54 -29.77
N ASN A 21 47.37 -2.37 -30.41
CA ASN A 21 46.31 -1.41 -30.62
C ASN A 21 45.25 -2.04 -31.53
N GLU A 22 44.06 -2.29 -31.03
CA GLU A 22 42.84 -2.26 -31.81
C GLU A 22 41.78 -1.51 -31.01
N PRO A 23 41.11 -0.52 -31.61
CA PRO A 23 40.01 0.12 -30.96
C PRO A 23 38.83 -0.87 -30.90
N PRO A 24 38.12 -1.03 -29.78
CA PRO A 24 36.88 -1.76 -29.79
C PRO A 24 35.81 -0.93 -30.52
N THR A 25 35.62 -1.28 -31.77
CA THR A 25 34.36 -1.04 -32.49
C THR A 25 33.31 -1.96 -31.90
N ASP A 26 32.08 -1.41 -31.78
CA ASP A 26 30.85 -2.06 -31.38
C ASP A 26 30.53 -2.10 -29.86
N LEU A 27 30.31 -0.88 -29.31
CA LEU A 27 29.33 -0.65 -28.25
C LEU A 27 28.00 -0.12 -28.82
N GLU A 28 27.66 -0.53 -30.03
CA GLU A 28 26.32 -0.33 -30.55
C GLU A 28 25.58 -1.64 -30.46
N ASN A 29 24.44 -1.59 -29.77
CA ASN A 29 23.46 -2.65 -29.49
C ASN A 29 23.68 -3.52 -28.25
N ALA A 30 23.97 -2.93 -27.09
CA ALA A 30 23.23 -3.31 -25.93
C ALA A 30 21.86 -2.61 -26.06
N GLU A 31 20.95 -3.23 -26.81
CA GLU A 31 19.53 -2.93 -26.62
C GLU A 31 19.28 -3.16 -25.14
N SER A 32 19.24 -2.06 -24.43
CA SER A 32 18.68 -2.02 -23.10
C SER A 32 17.20 -2.42 -23.23
N ASP A 33 16.93 -3.72 -23.13
CA ASP A 33 15.69 -4.18 -22.55
C ASP A 33 15.64 -3.66 -21.10
N GLY A 34 15.76 -2.37 -20.96
CA GLY A 34 15.30 -1.63 -19.84
C GLY A 34 13.80 -1.75 -19.87
N ALA A 35 13.26 -2.80 -19.24
CA ALA A 35 11.98 -2.67 -18.62
C ALA A 35 12.10 -1.39 -17.81
N ALA A 36 11.55 -0.28 -18.35
CA ALA A 36 11.42 0.97 -17.65
C ALA A 36 10.69 0.57 -16.37
N ALA A 37 11.43 0.54 -15.25
CA ALA A 37 10.83 0.37 -13.94
C ALA A 37 9.73 1.43 -13.92
N ALA A 38 8.48 0.99 -13.91
CA ALA A 38 7.34 1.89 -13.93
C ALA A 38 7.56 2.81 -12.74
N LEU A 39 7.89 4.07 -13.00
CA LEU A 39 8.10 5.06 -11.96
C LEU A 39 6.82 5.04 -11.14
N ALA A 40 6.95 4.70 -9.85
CA ALA A 40 5.81 4.65 -8.96
C ALA A 40 5.06 5.98 -9.09
N ARG A 41 3.82 5.91 -9.55
CA ARG A 41 3.01 7.10 -9.79
C ARG A 41 2.53 7.60 -8.44
N ASN A 42 2.95 8.79 -8.05
CA ASN A 42 2.41 9.45 -6.87
C ASN A 42 0.98 9.95 -7.17
N ILE A 43 0.08 9.64 -6.26
CA ILE A 43 -1.29 10.17 -6.25
C ILE A 43 -1.32 11.34 -5.27
N GLU A 44 -1.90 12.46 -5.68
CA GLU A 44 -2.14 13.58 -4.77
C GLU A 44 -3.14 13.13 -3.70
N ALA A 45 -2.74 13.20 -2.44
CA ALA A 45 -3.54 12.71 -1.33
C ALA A 45 -4.63 13.71 -0.95
N GLY A 46 -5.89 13.28 -1.04
CA GLY A 46 -7.05 14.02 -0.56
C GLY A 46 -7.20 13.92 0.96
N GLU A 47 -7.93 14.89 1.54
CA GLU A 47 -8.30 14.89 2.95
C GLU A 47 -9.60 14.12 3.17
N PHE A 48 -9.64 13.26 4.20
CA PHE A 48 -10.84 12.48 4.52
C PHE A 48 -12.01 13.37 4.98
N LEU A 49 -11.74 14.40 5.77
CA LEU A 49 -12.77 15.31 6.27
C LEU A 49 -13.41 16.18 5.17
N ASP A 50 -12.75 16.32 4.02
CA ASP A 50 -13.30 17.04 2.87
C ASP A 50 -14.24 16.16 2.03
N LEU A 51 -14.37 14.88 2.37
CA LEU A 51 -15.27 13.96 1.66
C LEU A 51 -16.71 14.21 2.05
N ASP A 52 -17.52 14.49 1.05
CA ASP A 52 -18.97 14.59 1.21
C ASP A 52 -19.58 13.22 0.95
N LEU A 53 -19.69 12.42 2.03
CA LEU A 53 -20.14 11.04 1.96
C LEU A 53 -21.66 10.93 2.20
N GLY A 54 -22.34 10.21 1.32
CA GLY A 54 -23.74 9.84 1.46
C GLY A 54 -23.94 8.56 2.28
N ALA A 55 -25.02 7.86 1.98
CA ALA A 55 -25.35 6.62 2.67
C ALA A 55 -24.28 5.55 2.49
N LYS A 56 -24.03 4.77 3.55
CA LYS A 56 -23.23 3.54 3.45
C LYS A 56 -23.99 2.47 2.69
N ILE A 57 -23.28 1.69 1.89
CA ILE A 57 -23.83 0.55 1.18
C ILE A 57 -24.27 -0.54 2.15
N VAL A 58 -25.44 -1.14 1.92
CA VAL A 58 -25.97 -2.18 2.81
C VAL A 58 -25.59 -3.58 2.33
N GLY A 59 -25.64 -3.84 1.04
CA GLY A 59 -25.29 -5.12 0.44
C GLY A 59 -24.09 -5.03 -0.49
N PRO A 60 -23.43 -6.14 -0.77
CA PRO A 60 -23.62 -7.49 -0.24
C PRO A 60 -22.93 -7.75 1.11
N GLN A 61 -22.11 -6.83 1.64
CA GLN A 61 -21.32 -7.02 2.85
C GLN A 61 -21.97 -6.46 4.12
N GLY A 62 -23.04 -5.68 3.98
CA GLY A 62 -23.60 -4.88 5.07
C GLY A 62 -22.96 -3.48 5.16
N PRO A 63 -23.44 -2.60 6.07
CA PRO A 63 -22.98 -1.20 6.14
C PRO A 63 -21.55 -1.05 6.64
N GLU A 64 -20.99 -2.07 7.27
CA GLU A 64 -19.62 -2.09 7.78
C GLU A 64 -19.08 -3.52 7.80
N VAL A 65 -17.79 -3.67 7.53
CA VAL A 65 -17.04 -4.93 7.59
C VAL A 65 -15.90 -4.76 8.58
N THR A 66 -15.80 -5.68 9.52
CA THR A 66 -14.68 -5.79 10.45
C THR A 66 -13.89 -7.06 10.14
N SER A 67 -12.58 -6.98 10.13
CA SER A 67 -11.67 -8.11 9.92
C SER A 67 -10.32 -7.83 10.57
N ALA A 68 -9.48 -8.86 10.70
CA ALA A 68 -8.10 -8.71 11.12
C ALA A 68 -7.15 -8.80 9.92
N LEU A 69 -6.06 -8.02 9.97
CA LEU A 69 -4.89 -8.17 9.12
C LEU A 69 -3.89 -9.04 9.86
N SER A 70 -3.71 -10.29 9.41
CA SER A 70 -2.94 -11.31 10.12
C SER A 70 -1.98 -12.07 9.21
N ASN A 71 -0.98 -12.70 9.81
CA ASN A 71 -0.07 -13.65 9.19
C ASN A 71 0.20 -14.84 10.13
N ALA A 72 1.27 -15.61 9.88
CA ALA A 72 1.62 -16.75 10.71
C ALA A 72 2.14 -16.37 12.12
N GLU A 73 2.53 -15.11 12.32
CA GLU A 73 3.06 -14.60 13.58
C GLU A 73 1.95 -14.05 14.49
N GLY A 74 0.78 -13.70 13.92
CA GLY A 74 -0.36 -13.21 14.69
C GLY A 74 -1.20 -12.17 13.92
N ASN A 75 -1.99 -11.42 14.68
CA ASN A 75 -2.77 -10.29 14.18
C ASN A 75 -1.96 -9.01 14.33
N PHE A 76 -1.87 -8.25 13.26
CA PHE A 76 -1.09 -7.01 13.21
C PHE A 76 -1.98 -5.77 13.21
N ALA A 77 -3.22 -5.89 12.82
CA ALA A 77 -4.18 -4.79 12.88
C ALA A 77 -5.62 -5.30 12.81
N ASP A 78 -6.52 -4.56 13.43
CA ASP A 78 -7.93 -4.61 13.11
C ASP A 78 -8.22 -3.67 11.93
N LEU A 79 -9.08 -4.13 11.03
CA LEU A 79 -9.53 -3.38 9.86
C LEU A 79 -11.04 -3.20 9.92
N ARG A 80 -11.49 -1.96 10.02
CA ARG A 80 -12.90 -1.61 9.90
C ARG A 80 -13.14 -0.86 8.59
N SER A 81 -14.01 -1.37 7.75
CA SER A 81 -14.20 -0.84 6.42
C SER A 81 -15.68 -0.63 6.09
N PHE A 82 -15.95 0.38 5.28
CA PHE A 82 -17.26 0.60 4.68
C PHE A 82 -17.13 1.18 3.27
N VAL A 83 -18.21 1.15 2.53
CA VAL A 83 -18.31 1.82 1.24
C VAL A 83 -19.49 2.79 1.30
N ALA A 84 -19.28 4.01 0.84
CA ALA A 84 -20.30 5.05 0.79
C ALA A 84 -20.57 5.48 -0.65
N CYS A 85 -21.80 5.86 -0.91
CA CYS A 85 -22.23 6.55 -2.11
C CYS A 85 -21.99 8.08 -1.98
N PRO A 86 -22.15 8.86 -3.08
CA PRO A 86 -22.13 10.33 -3.03
C PRO A 86 -23.17 10.92 -2.06
N ALA A 87 -22.92 12.12 -1.56
CA ALA A 87 -23.73 12.79 -0.53
C ALA A 87 -25.19 13.02 -0.90
N ASP A 88 -25.48 13.18 -2.17
CA ASP A 88 -26.84 13.37 -2.67
C ASP A 88 -27.68 12.07 -2.66
N MET A 89 -27.05 10.94 -2.35
CA MET A 89 -27.71 9.64 -2.26
C MET A 89 -28.01 9.29 -0.80
N THR A 90 -29.30 9.29 -0.45
CA THR A 90 -29.79 8.93 0.89
C THR A 90 -29.88 7.41 1.10
N GLU A 91 -29.80 6.64 0.03
CA GLU A 91 -29.77 5.18 0.01
C GLU A 91 -28.69 4.73 -0.99
N CYS A 92 -27.87 3.78 -0.58
CA CYS A 92 -26.74 3.28 -1.38
C CYS A 92 -26.98 1.81 -1.73
N ASP A 93 -27.72 1.58 -2.80
CA ASP A 93 -27.98 0.23 -3.35
C ASP A 93 -27.38 0.14 -4.76
N PRO A 94 -26.35 -0.69 -4.99
CA PRO A 94 -25.75 -0.86 -6.30
C PRO A 94 -26.70 -1.31 -7.40
N ALA A 95 -27.78 -2.01 -7.03
CA ALA A 95 -28.77 -2.50 -8.00
C ALA A 95 -29.62 -1.39 -8.60
N THR A 96 -29.75 -0.28 -7.89
CA THR A 96 -30.58 0.88 -8.28
C THR A 96 -29.78 2.17 -8.45
N ALA A 97 -28.49 2.16 -8.11
CA ALA A 97 -27.62 3.31 -8.25
C ALA A 97 -27.51 3.76 -9.73
N PRO A 98 -27.52 5.06 -10.00
CA PRO A 98 -27.32 5.59 -11.35
C PRO A 98 -26.01 5.09 -11.98
N GLU A 99 -26.01 4.95 -13.32
CA GLU A 99 -24.76 4.68 -14.05
C GLU A 99 -23.74 5.80 -13.79
N GLY A 100 -22.49 5.42 -13.54
CA GLY A 100 -21.41 6.35 -13.24
C GLY A 100 -21.32 6.77 -11.77
N THR A 101 -22.12 6.15 -10.88
CA THR A 101 -21.96 6.35 -9.43
C THR A 101 -20.53 6.09 -8.99
N ILE A 102 -19.98 7.02 -8.19
CA ILE A 102 -18.65 6.88 -7.59
C ILE A 102 -18.82 6.35 -6.16
N TYR A 103 -18.22 5.20 -5.91
CA TYR A 103 -18.21 4.56 -4.59
C TYR A 103 -16.92 4.92 -3.85
N THR A 104 -17.05 5.42 -2.62
CA THR A 104 -15.89 5.71 -1.76
C THR A 104 -15.68 4.54 -0.79
N TYR A 105 -14.56 3.86 -0.95
CA TYR A 105 -14.09 2.79 -0.07
C TYR A 105 -13.28 3.41 1.05
N VAL A 106 -13.67 3.15 2.28
CA VAL A 106 -13.04 3.69 3.49
C VAL A 106 -12.56 2.55 4.37
N HIS A 107 -11.35 2.69 4.86
CA HIS A 107 -10.65 1.69 5.68
C HIS A 107 -10.04 2.38 6.89
N VAL A 108 -10.51 2.03 8.08
CA VAL A 108 -9.89 2.44 9.34
C VAL A 108 -9.02 1.28 9.81
N VAL A 109 -7.73 1.53 9.89
CA VAL A 109 -6.71 0.54 10.29
C VAL A 109 -6.29 0.85 11.72
N TYR A 110 -6.45 -0.12 12.59
CA TYR A 110 -6.05 -0.06 14.00
C TYR A 110 -4.85 -0.99 14.19
N PRO A 111 -3.61 -0.50 14.21
CA PRO A 111 -2.46 -1.34 14.52
C PRO A 111 -2.55 -1.91 15.92
N GLY A 112 -2.02 -3.13 16.10
CA GLY A 112 -2.16 -3.89 17.32
C GLY A 112 -3.15 -5.02 17.17
N GLU A 113 -3.33 -5.81 18.23
CA GLU A 113 -3.91 -7.12 18.06
C GLU A 113 -4.87 -7.55 19.12
N ASP A 114 -5.98 -7.04 19.29
CA ASP A 114 -6.97 -7.66 20.14
C ASP A 114 -8.23 -8.16 19.43
N ASN A 115 -8.25 -8.07 18.09
CA ASN A 115 -9.40 -8.40 17.25
C ASN A 115 -10.68 -7.61 17.58
N GLU A 116 -10.59 -6.58 18.38
CA GLU A 116 -11.72 -5.70 18.67
C GLU A 116 -11.52 -4.36 17.97
N ALA A 117 -12.29 -4.14 16.90
CA ALA A 117 -12.23 -2.88 16.17
C ALA A 117 -12.40 -1.68 17.12
N GLY A 118 -11.40 -0.84 17.17
CA GLY A 118 -11.37 0.38 17.96
C GLY A 118 -10.62 0.31 19.28
N THR A 119 -10.01 -0.79 19.60
CA THR A 119 -9.16 -0.89 20.78
C THR A 119 -7.68 -0.85 20.42
N GLY A 120 -7.26 -1.43 19.32
CA GLY A 120 -5.93 -1.29 18.73
C GLY A 120 -4.74 -1.52 19.66
N SER A 121 -4.98 -1.98 20.87
CA SER A 121 -3.94 -2.15 21.89
C SER A 121 -3.73 -3.62 22.19
N GLY A 122 -2.77 -4.23 21.54
CA GLY A 122 -2.22 -5.49 22.02
C GLY A 122 -1.72 -5.31 23.46
N GLU A 123 -2.05 -6.22 24.34
CA GLU A 123 -1.48 -6.22 25.68
C GLU A 123 -0.33 -7.23 25.76
N GLY A 124 0.86 -6.74 26.02
CA GLY A 124 2.00 -7.59 26.32
C GLY A 124 3.16 -7.50 25.36
N ASN A 125 4.07 -8.44 25.44
CA ASN A 125 5.26 -8.57 24.57
C ASN A 125 5.10 -9.82 23.71
N ASP A 126 4.00 -9.96 23.01
CA ASP A 126 3.87 -11.05 22.05
C ASP A 126 4.36 -10.60 20.65
N SER A 127 4.39 -11.55 19.72
CA SER A 127 4.94 -11.32 18.38
C SER A 127 4.10 -10.41 17.49
N SER A 128 2.92 -10.03 17.94
CA SER A 128 1.97 -9.21 17.21
C SER A 128 1.83 -7.79 17.76
N ASP A 129 2.53 -7.44 18.84
CA ASP A 129 2.68 -6.06 19.26
C ASP A 129 3.26 -5.26 18.09
N VAL A 130 2.54 -4.22 17.66
CA VAL A 130 2.98 -3.38 16.54
C VAL A 130 3.79 -2.22 17.05
N GLU A 131 5.10 -2.32 16.97
CA GLU A 131 6.03 -1.26 17.31
C GLU A 131 6.22 -0.27 16.17
N ARG A 132 5.94 -0.69 14.94
CA ARG A 132 6.06 0.15 13.78
C ARG A 132 5.27 -0.42 12.59
N ALA A 133 4.26 0.31 12.19
CA ALA A 133 3.61 0.15 10.89
C ALA A 133 4.19 1.17 9.89
N THR A 134 4.32 0.78 8.63
CA THR A 134 4.94 1.60 7.59
C THR A 134 4.07 1.81 6.39
N ALA A 135 3.14 0.90 6.10
CA ALA A 135 2.22 1.07 4.99
C ALA A 135 0.92 0.28 5.21
N PHE A 136 -0.16 0.85 4.71
CA PHE A 136 -1.38 0.13 4.35
C PHE A 136 -1.42 -0.01 2.85
N ARG A 137 -1.87 -1.15 2.33
CA ARG A 137 -1.90 -1.38 0.89
C ARG A 137 -3.02 -2.29 0.43
N MET A 138 -3.37 -2.16 -0.83
CA MET A 138 -4.11 -3.18 -1.55
C MET A 138 -3.15 -4.28 -2.01
N THR A 139 -3.63 -5.52 -2.01
CA THR A 139 -2.92 -6.70 -2.55
C THR A 139 -3.48 -7.14 -3.90
N ARG A 140 -4.43 -6.36 -4.43
CA ARG A 140 -5.07 -6.54 -5.74
C ARG A 140 -5.16 -5.21 -6.47
N PRO A 141 -5.21 -5.19 -7.82
CA PRO A 141 -5.36 -3.97 -8.59
C PRO A 141 -6.61 -3.17 -8.20
N ALA A 142 -6.53 -1.87 -8.12
CA ALA A 142 -7.63 -0.98 -7.75
C ALA A 142 -8.66 -0.87 -8.92
N THR A 143 -9.54 -1.87 -9.05
CA THR A 143 -10.54 -1.95 -10.12
C THR A 143 -11.49 -0.75 -10.06
N GLY A 144 -11.66 -0.05 -11.18
CA GLY A 144 -12.50 1.13 -11.26
C GLY A 144 -11.90 2.39 -10.64
N PHE A 145 -10.63 2.38 -10.23
CA PHE A 145 -10.00 3.51 -9.56
C PHE A 145 -10.07 4.79 -10.39
N THR A 146 -10.64 5.84 -9.79
CA THR A 146 -10.86 7.14 -10.45
C THR A 146 -9.62 8.04 -10.48
N GLY A 147 -8.63 7.75 -9.65
CA GLY A 147 -7.47 8.60 -9.37
C GLY A 147 -7.58 9.38 -8.07
N ALA A 148 -8.72 9.29 -7.36
CA ALA A 148 -8.94 9.95 -6.08
C ALA A 148 -8.73 8.97 -4.93
N ALA A 149 -7.75 9.26 -4.07
CA ALA A 149 -7.43 8.53 -2.86
C ALA A 149 -6.86 9.49 -1.81
N GLY A 150 -6.89 9.11 -0.55
CA GLY A 150 -6.40 9.96 0.52
C GLY A 150 -6.41 9.28 1.88
N TYR A 151 -6.33 10.11 2.91
CA TYR A 151 -6.30 9.69 4.31
C TYR A 151 -6.83 10.79 5.23
N SER A 152 -7.00 10.50 6.51
CA SER A 152 -7.31 11.49 7.54
C SER A 152 -6.01 12.14 8.04
N LYS A 153 -5.79 13.41 7.66
CA LYS A 153 -4.60 14.17 8.12
C LYS A 153 -4.65 14.46 9.61
N ASP A 154 -5.83 14.69 10.17
CA ASP A 154 -5.97 14.93 11.61
C ASP A 154 -5.60 13.69 12.43
N GLU A 155 -6.02 12.48 12.00
CA GLU A 155 -5.61 11.23 12.64
C GLU A 155 -4.10 11.01 12.49
N ALA A 156 -3.54 11.20 11.28
CA ALA A 156 -2.11 11.07 11.05
C ALA A 156 -1.30 12.05 11.92
N MET A 157 -1.77 13.28 12.06
CA MET A 157 -1.13 14.29 12.91
C MET A 157 -1.23 13.94 14.40
N ALA A 158 -2.33 13.34 14.82
CA ALA A 158 -2.54 12.90 16.21
C ALA A 158 -1.68 11.67 16.56
N ALA A 159 -1.59 10.71 15.66
CA ALA A 159 -0.85 9.46 15.84
C ALA A 159 0.68 9.67 15.74
N ILE A 160 1.15 10.32 14.70
CA ILE A 160 2.57 10.36 14.33
C ILE A 160 3.18 11.76 14.30
N GLY A 161 2.41 12.75 14.65
CA GLY A 161 2.89 14.12 14.87
C GLY A 161 2.69 15.08 13.69
N ALA A 162 2.99 16.34 13.92
CA ALA A 162 2.67 17.46 13.03
C ALA A 162 3.39 17.44 11.67
N LYS A 163 4.38 16.57 11.48
CA LYS A 163 5.08 16.36 10.21
C LYS A 163 4.74 15.02 9.56
N ALA A 164 3.67 14.40 10.04
CA ALA A 164 3.14 13.20 9.43
C ALA A 164 2.88 13.41 7.94
N ASP A 165 3.31 12.48 7.13
CA ASP A 165 3.05 12.45 5.69
C ASP A 165 2.66 11.04 5.25
N VAL A 166 1.66 10.97 4.39
CA VAL A 166 1.24 9.72 3.78
C VAL A 166 1.35 9.86 2.27
N VAL A 167 2.35 9.20 1.73
CA VAL A 167 2.55 9.15 0.28
C VAL A 167 1.74 8.02 -0.32
N ILE A 168 0.91 8.34 -1.31
CA ILE A 168 0.09 7.35 -2.02
C ILE A 168 0.74 7.05 -3.36
N THR A 169 1.01 5.78 -3.60
CA THR A 169 1.62 5.31 -4.86
C THR A 169 0.83 4.17 -5.47
N CYS A 170 1.09 3.92 -6.74
CA CYS A 170 0.59 2.74 -7.45
C CYS A 170 1.70 1.70 -7.58
N ASP A 171 1.38 0.47 -7.22
CA ASP A 171 2.25 -0.70 -7.35
C ASP A 171 1.46 -1.82 -8.06
N ASP A 172 1.86 -2.18 -9.26
CA ASP A 172 1.17 -3.17 -10.12
C ASP A 172 -0.35 -2.97 -10.21
N GLY A 173 -0.77 -1.71 -10.31
CA GLY A 173 -2.18 -1.32 -10.38
C GLY A 173 -2.92 -1.28 -9.03
N ALA A 174 -2.27 -1.60 -7.93
CA ALA A 174 -2.77 -1.51 -6.57
C ALA A 174 -2.34 -0.21 -5.90
N LEU A 175 -3.11 0.25 -4.91
CA LEU A 175 -2.77 1.43 -4.12
C LEU A 175 -1.94 1.06 -2.89
N VAL A 176 -0.94 1.88 -2.60
CA VAL A 176 -0.09 1.80 -1.41
C VAL A 176 -0.06 3.15 -0.71
N TRP A 177 -0.43 3.19 0.54
CA TRP A 177 -0.28 4.34 1.44
C TRP A 177 0.92 4.11 2.33
N THR A 178 2.02 4.82 2.06
CA THR A 178 3.25 4.74 2.87
C THR A 178 3.23 5.86 3.89
N VAL A 179 3.33 5.47 5.16
CA VAL A 179 3.26 6.37 6.31
C VAL A 179 4.66 6.78 6.75
N SER A 180 4.87 8.07 6.95
CA SER A 180 6.13 8.64 7.41
C SER A 180 5.89 9.65 8.53
N ALA A 181 6.62 9.50 9.62
CA ALA A 181 6.57 10.42 10.75
C ALA A 181 7.28 11.76 10.49
N GLY A 182 8.17 11.81 9.50
CA GLY A 182 9.04 12.97 9.28
C GLY A 182 10.04 13.20 10.40
N ASP A 183 10.70 14.35 10.38
CA ASP A 183 11.72 14.70 11.39
C ASP A 183 11.09 15.02 12.75
N GLY A 184 11.35 14.18 13.75
CA GLY A 184 10.90 14.37 15.13
C GLY A 184 9.44 14.00 15.38
N GLY A 185 8.80 13.27 14.46
CA GLY A 185 7.53 12.59 14.69
C GLY A 185 7.73 11.23 15.35
N ASP A 186 6.63 10.65 15.77
CA ASP A 186 6.58 9.29 16.30
C ASP A 186 6.35 8.27 15.19
N GLN A 187 6.57 7.01 15.46
CA GLN A 187 6.25 5.95 14.52
C GLN A 187 4.74 5.66 14.58
N TRP A 188 4.17 5.25 13.47
CA TRP A 188 2.82 4.71 13.50
C TRP A 188 2.88 3.33 14.17
N GLU A 189 2.25 3.22 15.32
CA GLU A 189 2.33 2.03 16.16
C GLU A 189 0.94 1.60 16.69
N GLN A 190 0.91 0.65 17.59
CA GLN A 190 -0.34 0.13 18.13
C GLN A 190 -1.21 1.21 18.80
N ALA A 191 -2.52 1.03 18.77
CA ALA A 191 -3.54 1.94 19.30
C ALA A 191 -3.65 3.30 18.58
N GLU A 192 -3.07 3.43 17.39
CA GLU A 192 -3.07 4.66 16.60
C GLU A 192 -3.83 4.46 15.28
N PRO A 193 -5.17 4.59 15.28
CA PRO A 193 -5.95 4.37 14.08
C PRO A 193 -5.66 5.41 13.00
N LEU A 194 -5.57 4.96 11.74
CA LEU A 194 -5.55 5.81 10.57
C LEU A 194 -6.65 5.43 9.59
N THR A 195 -7.35 6.43 9.09
CA THR A 195 -8.36 6.28 8.05
C THR A 195 -7.76 6.54 6.68
N PHE A 196 -7.87 5.55 5.80
CA PHE A 196 -7.50 5.59 4.39
C PHE A 196 -8.75 5.47 3.51
N TRP A 197 -8.73 6.09 2.34
CA TRP A 197 -9.86 6.01 1.42
C TRP A 197 -9.42 6.06 -0.05
N TRP A 198 -10.27 5.55 -0.92
CA TRP A 198 -10.11 5.63 -2.36
C TRP A 198 -11.47 5.52 -3.06
N GLN A 199 -11.55 5.97 -4.31
CA GLN A 199 -12.79 6.00 -5.07
C GLN A 199 -12.75 5.09 -6.30
N SER A 200 -13.86 4.40 -6.52
CA SER A 200 -14.06 3.49 -7.65
C SER A 200 -15.38 3.75 -8.35
N THR A 201 -15.40 3.55 -9.67
CA THR A 201 -16.63 3.50 -10.48
C THR A 201 -17.35 2.15 -10.37
N VAL A 202 -16.78 1.20 -9.63
CA VAL A 202 -17.32 -0.16 -9.49
C VAL A 202 -17.77 -0.37 -8.05
N ALA A 203 -19.01 -0.83 -7.90
CA ALA A 203 -19.58 -1.18 -6.61
C ALA A 203 -18.90 -2.41 -6.01
N PRO A 204 -18.91 -2.58 -4.67
CA PRO A 204 -18.33 -3.76 -4.02
C PRO A 204 -19.14 -5.02 -4.30
N ALA A 205 -18.43 -6.15 -4.48
CA ALA A 205 -19.03 -7.47 -4.55
C ALA A 205 -19.15 -8.15 -3.18
N GLY A 206 -18.41 -7.66 -2.20
CA GLY A 206 -18.31 -8.21 -0.85
C GLY A 206 -16.88 -8.18 -0.34
N PRO A 207 -16.66 -8.58 0.91
CA PRO A 207 -15.32 -8.65 1.47
C PRO A 207 -14.51 -9.78 0.82
N VAL A 208 -13.28 -9.46 0.40
CA VAL A 208 -12.31 -10.41 -0.12
C VAL A 208 -10.93 -10.10 0.46
N ALA A 209 -10.01 -11.07 0.47
CA ALA A 209 -8.62 -10.85 0.83
C ALA A 209 -7.96 -9.93 -0.22
N ALA A 210 -7.90 -8.65 0.10
CA ALA A 210 -7.44 -7.60 -0.82
C ALA A 210 -6.59 -6.52 -0.15
N TYR A 211 -6.35 -6.60 1.15
CA TYR A 211 -5.66 -5.58 1.92
C TYR A 211 -4.54 -6.16 2.76
N ALA A 212 -3.55 -5.33 3.07
CA ALA A 212 -2.43 -5.69 3.93
C ALA A 212 -1.91 -4.47 4.71
N ILE A 213 -1.29 -4.75 5.84
CA ILE A 213 -0.44 -3.82 6.58
C ILE A 213 1.00 -4.31 6.53
N ASP A 214 1.94 -3.40 6.33
CA ASP A 214 3.37 -3.66 6.47
C ASP A 214 3.79 -3.13 7.85
N ALA A 215 4.08 -4.02 8.79
CA ALA A 215 4.41 -3.69 10.17
C ALA A 215 5.46 -4.66 10.73
N ASN A 216 6.33 -4.20 11.63
CA ASN A 216 7.37 -4.99 12.27
C ASN A 216 8.24 -5.78 11.27
N TYR A 217 8.54 -5.20 10.09
CA TYR A 217 9.26 -5.84 8.99
C TYR A 217 8.57 -7.06 8.35
N ALA A 218 7.29 -7.25 8.62
CA ALA A 218 6.45 -8.31 8.08
C ALA A 218 5.22 -7.73 7.37
N GLN A 219 4.53 -8.55 6.61
CA GLN A 219 3.26 -8.19 6.00
C GLN A 219 2.17 -9.10 6.57
N ALA A 220 1.07 -8.48 6.96
CA ALA A 220 -0.14 -9.16 7.40
C ALA A 220 -1.31 -8.81 6.47
N THR A 221 -2.14 -9.79 6.13
CA THR A 221 -3.20 -9.64 5.13
C THR A 221 -4.58 -9.89 5.71
N GLY A 222 -5.60 -9.27 5.12
CA GLY A 222 -6.98 -9.46 5.54
C GLY A 222 -7.99 -9.10 4.47
N SER A 223 -9.26 -9.25 4.85
CA SER A 223 -10.39 -9.04 3.96
C SER A 223 -11.07 -7.71 4.21
N GLY A 224 -11.56 -7.09 3.14
CA GLY A 224 -12.38 -5.88 3.20
C GLY A 224 -13.25 -5.75 1.94
N PRO A 225 -14.15 -4.77 1.90
CA PRO A 225 -14.95 -4.49 0.72
C PRO A 225 -14.03 -4.27 -0.48
N TYR A 226 -14.33 -4.94 -1.58
CA TYR A 226 -13.56 -4.85 -2.80
C TYR A 226 -14.50 -4.81 -4.02
N PRO A 227 -14.17 -4.07 -5.08
CA PRO A 227 -14.99 -3.98 -6.27
C PRO A 227 -15.35 -5.33 -6.87
N ALA A 228 -16.53 -5.40 -7.47
CA ALA A 228 -16.93 -6.54 -8.28
C ALA A 228 -15.97 -6.73 -9.46
N ASP A 229 -15.93 -7.96 -9.99
CA ASP A 229 -15.22 -8.23 -11.24
C ASP A 229 -15.85 -7.40 -12.37
N ALA A 230 -15.07 -6.47 -12.91
CA ALA A 230 -15.49 -5.58 -13.98
C ALA A 230 -14.39 -5.52 -15.07
N PRO A 231 -14.34 -6.52 -15.96
CA PRO A 231 -13.35 -6.54 -17.04
C PRO A 231 -13.43 -5.26 -17.88
N GLY A 232 -12.29 -4.56 -18.01
CA GLY A 232 -12.21 -3.31 -18.76
C GLY A 232 -12.59 -2.06 -17.96
N ALA A 233 -12.93 -2.18 -16.66
CA ALA A 233 -13.09 -1.01 -15.81
C ALA A 233 -11.77 -0.21 -15.74
N PRO A 234 -11.83 1.12 -15.71
CA PRO A 234 -10.65 1.94 -15.62
C PRO A 234 -9.88 1.67 -14.34
N ASN A 235 -8.56 1.84 -14.39
CA ASN A 235 -7.72 1.89 -13.22
C ASN A 235 -6.71 3.01 -13.44
N ALA A 236 -6.86 4.11 -12.71
CA ALA A 236 -6.01 5.28 -12.87
C ALA A 236 -4.53 5.00 -12.54
N CYS A 237 -4.22 3.93 -11.80
CA CYS A 237 -2.86 3.46 -11.59
C CYS A 237 -2.19 3.03 -12.91
N ASN A 238 -2.96 2.52 -13.86
CA ASN A 238 -2.45 2.03 -15.14
C ASN A 238 -2.46 3.11 -16.23
N ALA A 239 -2.94 4.31 -15.93
CA ALA A 239 -2.89 5.41 -16.91
C ALA A 239 -1.44 5.83 -17.13
N PRO A 240 -1.03 6.14 -18.39
CA PRO A 240 0.32 6.63 -18.63
C PRO A 240 0.56 7.90 -17.81
N ALA A 241 1.75 8.02 -17.22
CA ALA A 241 2.14 9.24 -16.53
C ALA A 241 1.98 10.41 -17.50
N VAL A 242 1.20 11.43 -17.12
CA VAL A 242 1.09 12.65 -17.93
C VAL A 242 2.48 13.27 -17.94
N ALA A 243 3.16 13.26 -19.08
CA ALA A 243 4.42 13.97 -19.23
C ALA A 243 4.16 15.42 -18.80
N GLY A 244 4.85 15.86 -17.74
CA GLY A 244 4.65 17.17 -17.15
C GLY A 244 4.64 18.25 -18.25
N ALA A 245 3.61 19.07 -18.24
CA ALA A 245 3.60 20.31 -18.99
C ALA A 245 4.75 21.14 -18.39
N GLU A 246 5.88 21.18 -19.10
CA GLU A 246 6.91 22.17 -18.83
C GLU A 246 6.28 23.55 -19.11
N GLY A 247 6.05 24.28 -18.03
CA GLY A 247 5.62 25.67 -18.02
C GLY A 247 6.81 26.57 -17.72
#